data_21eca14d6f87f20e1d754178fd16dea8
#
_entry.id   21eca14d6f87f20e1d754178fd16dea8
#
_cell.length_a   1.000
_cell.length_b   1.000
_cell.length_c   1.000
_cell.angle_alpha   90.00
_cell.angle_beta   90.00
_cell.angle_gamma   90.00
#
_symmetry.space_group_name_H-M   'P 1'
#
loop_
_entity.id
_entity.type
_entity.pdbx_description
1 polymer ?
#
loop_
_entity_poly.entity_id
_entity_poly.type
_entity_poly.pdbx_seq_one_letter_code
_entity_poly.pdbx_strand_id
1 'polypeptide(L)'
;MNRLRAPWRKIVNWVVTLAVAIGFVLAFEVEVAKPYRIPTSSMEGTLLCARPGPGCTGSTSDRVLVNRLAYDFGSPQRGQIVVFTSPLRANLCQLGDGGTTFVKRLIGLPGETVREDDRGFIWIRGPNGKTWTRIAEPYLSAASRLADREHFDHTWNVPQGDYFMLGDNRADSCDSRTWGPVPRASLIGPVIFTYWPPGRISYHSGGF
;
A
#
# COMPACT_ATOMS: atom_id res chain seq x y z
N MET A 1 -15.97 53.23 -31.11
CA MET A 1 -16.05 52.79 -29.69
C MET A 1 -16.01 51.24 -29.51
N ASN A 2 -15.20 50.44 -30.27
CA ASN A 2 -15.25 48.96 -30.22
C ASN A 2 -13.89 48.24 -30.04
N ARG A 3 -12.83 48.95 -29.66
CA ARG A 3 -11.49 48.34 -29.54
C ARG A 3 -11.12 47.85 -28.11
N LEU A 4 -11.88 48.14 -27.09
CA LEU A 4 -11.59 47.76 -25.72
C LEU A 4 -12.19 46.38 -25.29
N ARG A 5 -13.10 45.79 -26.10
CA ARG A 5 -13.73 44.53 -25.78
C ARG A 5 -12.91 43.26 -26.14
N ALA A 6 -12.01 43.37 -27.12
CA ALA A 6 -11.22 42.22 -27.59
C ALA A 6 -10.19 41.68 -26.57
N PRO A 7 -9.38 42.53 -25.88
CA PRO A 7 -8.45 42.02 -24.89
C PRO A 7 -9.13 41.41 -23.66
N TRP A 8 -10.24 41.99 -23.17
CA TRP A 8 -10.97 41.51 -22.05
C TRP A 8 -11.54 40.10 -22.26
N ARG A 9 -12.14 39.83 -23.42
CA ARG A 9 -12.64 38.50 -23.78
C ARG A 9 -11.53 37.45 -23.81
N LYS A 10 -10.34 37.78 -24.26
CA LYS A 10 -9.17 36.89 -24.24
C LYS A 10 -8.78 36.57 -22.78
N ILE A 11 -8.71 37.57 -21.92
CA ILE A 11 -8.37 37.42 -20.52
C ILE A 11 -9.41 36.53 -19.82
N VAL A 12 -10.69 36.77 -20.01
CA VAL A 12 -11.77 35.94 -19.45
C VAL A 12 -11.66 34.49 -19.92
N ASN A 13 -11.43 34.26 -21.22
CA ASN A 13 -11.28 32.91 -21.75
C ASN A 13 -10.06 32.19 -21.12
N TRP A 14 -8.94 32.87 -20.96
CA TRP A 14 -7.77 32.31 -20.29
C TRP A 14 -8.03 31.95 -18.83
N VAL A 15 -8.72 32.84 -18.09
CA VAL A 15 -9.09 32.59 -16.69
C VAL A 15 -10.03 31.38 -16.57
N VAL A 16 -11.03 31.31 -17.43
CA VAL A 16 -11.97 30.18 -17.46
C VAL A 16 -11.24 28.88 -17.82
N THR A 17 -10.38 28.89 -18.83
CA THR A 17 -9.60 27.71 -19.20
C THR A 17 -8.71 27.24 -18.04
N LEU A 18 -8.03 28.16 -17.38
CA LEU A 18 -7.19 27.86 -16.23
C LEU A 18 -8.02 27.29 -15.06
N ALA A 19 -9.16 27.90 -14.75
CA ALA A 19 -10.07 27.44 -13.70
C ALA A 19 -10.60 26.02 -13.99
N VAL A 20 -10.98 25.73 -15.24
CA VAL A 20 -11.42 24.40 -15.66
C VAL A 20 -10.27 23.39 -15.56
N ALA A 21 -9.07 23.75 -16.01
CA ALA A 21 -7.90 22.88 -15.90
C ALA A 21 -7.53 22.56 -14.44
N ILE A 22 -7.54 23.57 -13.57
CA ILE A 22 -7.32 23.38 -12.13
C ILE A 22 -8.42 22.48 -11.53
N GLY A 23 -9.68 22.76 -11.84
CA GLY A 23 -10.82 21.94 -11.38
C GLY A 23 -10.70 20.48 -11.80
N PHE A 24 -10.27 20.23 -13.05
CA PHE A 24 -10.03 18.89 -13.56
C PHE A 24 -8.88 18.18 -12.82
N VAL A 25 -7.75 18.87 -12.58
CA VAL A 25 -6.62 18.32 -11.84
C VAL A 25 -7.01 17.97 -10.41
N LEU A 26 -7.72 18.87 -9.73
CA LEU A 26 -8.18 18.62 -8.35
C LEU A 26 -9.17 17.44 -8.29
N ALA A 27 -10.10 17.35 -9.23
CA ALA A 27 -11.02 16.21 -9.32
C ALA A 27 -10.26 14.90 -9.58
N PHE A 28 -9.28 14.94 -10.48
CA PHE A 28 -8.44 13.77 -10.79
C PHE A 28 -7.64 13.31 -9.57
N GLU A 29 -7.02 14.21 -8.81
CA GLU A 29 -6.26 13.87 -7.60
C GLU A 29 -7.16 13.26 -6.51
N VAL A 30 -8.40 13.74 -6.37
CA VAL A 30 -9.32 13.25 -5.35
C VAL A 30 -9.84 11.85 -5.69
N GLU A 31 -10.22 11.61 -6.96
CA GLU A 31 -10.94 10.41 -7.36
C GLU A 31 -10.01 9.30 -7.90
N VAL A 32 -8.97 9.66 -8.64
CA VAL A 32 -8.16 8.69 -9.40
C VAL A 32 -6.86 8.33 -8.71
N ALA A 33 -6.10 9.33 -8.29
CA ALA A 33 -4.73 9.11 -7.79
C ALA A 33 -4.44 9.98 -6.56
N LYS A 34 -4.24 9.35 -5.41
CA LYS A 34 -3.99 10.05 -4.14
C LYS A 34 -2.54 9.91 -3.70
N PRO A 35 -1.85 11.01 -3.38
CA PRO A 35 -0.52 10.96 -2.79
C PRO A 35 -0.58 10.58 -1.30
N TYR A 36 0.34 9.72 -0.88
CA TYR A 36 0.56 9.35 0.52
C TYR A 36 2.03 9.51 0.88
N ARG A 37 2.30 9.82 2.14
CA ARG A 37 3.63 9.82 2.75
C ARG A 37 3.78 8.56 3.60
N ILE A 38 4.95 7.93 3.58
CA ILE A 38 5.25 6.76 4.37
C ILE A 38 5.75 7.21 5.76
N PRO A 39 4.97 6.99 6.84
CA PRO A 39 5.29 7.52 8.15
C PRO A 39 6.04 6.51 9.04
N THR A 40 5.99 5.22 8.74
CA THR A 40 6.45 4.14 9.61
C THR A 40 7.40 3.18 8.91
N SER A 41 8.19 2.46 9.70
CA SER A 41 9.23 1.51 9.28
C SER A 41 8.71 0.16 8.76
N SER A 42 7.42 -0.12 8.84
CA SER A 42 6.87 -1.44 8.54
C SER A 42 7.09 -1.92 7.09
N MET A 43 7.41 -1.02 6.17
CA MET A 43 7.73 -1.31 4.77
C MET A 43 9.20 -1.00 4.42
N GLU A 44 10.05 -0.77 5.45
CA GLU A 44 11.48 -0.51 5.26
C GLU A 44 12.16 -1.62 4.43
N GLY A 45 13.10 -1.18 3.60
CA GLY A 45 13.66 -2.00 2.53
C GLY A 45 13.00 -1.71 1.18
N THR A 46 11.68 -1.59 1.13
CA THR A 46 10.93 -1.23 -0.09
C THR A 46 10.53 0.24 -0.08
N LEU A 47 9.82 0.68 0.97
CA LEU A 47 9.42 2.08 1.16
C LEU A 47 10.03 2.60 2.47
N LEU A 48 10.73 3.73 2.39
CA LEU A 48 11.45 4.29 3.52
C LEU A 48 10.62 5.35 4.26
N CYS A 49 10.73 5.34 5.58
CA CYS A 49 10.31 6.45 6.42
C CYS A 49 11.50 7.30 6.89
N ALA A 50 11.24 8.54 7.30
CA ALA A 50 12.28 9.47 7.71
C ALA A 50 12.65 9.31 9.19
N ARG A 51 13.95 9.33 9.50
CA ARG A 51 14.43 9.54 10.87
C ARG A 51 13.99 10.90 11.41
N PRO A 52 13.73 11.05 12.73
CA PRO A 52 14.05 10.12 13.82
C PRO A 52 12.95 9.08 14.14
N GLY A 53 12.04 8.78 13.22
CA GLY A 53 11.00 7.76 13.45
C GLY A 53 11.59 6.40 13.83
N PRO A 54 10.98 5.67 14.78
CA PRO A 54 11.45 4.34 15.18
C PRO A 54 11.56 3.40 13.97
N GLY A 55 12.68 2.68 13.86
CA GLY A 55 12.95 1.76 12.75
C GLY A 55 13.18 2.42 11.39
N CYS A 56 13.04 3.74 11.26
CA CYS A 56 13.22 4.47 10.02
C CYS A 56 14.70 4.66 9.66
N THR A 57 15.05 4.36 8.40
CA THR A 57 16.44 4.47 7.91
C THR A 57 16.64 5.64 6.94
N GLY A 58 15.57 6.13 6.32
CA GLY A 58 15.61 7.23 5.35
C GLY A 58 15.97 8.58 5.96
N SER A 59 16.58 9.47 5.17
CA SER A 59 16.71 10.90 5.50
C SER A 59 15.41 11.65 5.25
N THR A 60 14.60 11.17 4.31
CA THR A 60 13.28 11.68 3.95
C THR A 60 12.32 10.51 3.79
N SER A 61 11.04 10.73 4.11
CA SER A 61 10.00 9.72 3.86
C SER A 61 9.66 9.65 2.38
N ASP A 62 9.51 8.44 1.87
CA ASP A 62 8.97 8.21 0.54
C ASP A 62 7.55 8.77 0.42
N ARG A 63 7.26 9.34 -0.76
CA ARG A 63 5.90 9.74 -1.14
C ARG A 63 5.47 8.89 -2.32
N VAL A 64 4.33 8.28 -2.18
CA VAL A 64 3.81 7.30 -3.13
C VAL A 64 2.48 7.78 -3.71
N LEU A 65 2.22 7.37 -4.94
CA LEU A 65 0.96 7.58 -5.63
C LEU A 65 0.15 6.29 -5.61
N VAL A 66 -1.11 6.39 -5.21
CA VAL A 66 -2.04 5.26 -5.07
C VAL A 66 -3.15 5.40 -6.09
N ASN A 67 -3.41 4.36 -6.87
CA ASN A 67 -4.55 4.30 -7.78
C ASN A 67 -5.81 3.84 -7.03
N ARG A 68 -6.73 4.75 -6.79
CA ARG A 68 -7.96 4.48 -6.04
C ARG A 68 -9.01 3.71 -6.84
N LEU A 69 -8.99 3.87 -8.16
CA LEU A 69 -9.95 3.22 -9.07
C LEU A 69 -9.56 1.79 -9.44
N ALA A 70 -8.33 1.36 -9.10
CA ALA A 70 -7.82 0.07 -9.55
C ALA A 70 -8.71 -1.10 -9.11
N TYR A 71 -9.29 -1.01 -7.92
CA TYR A 71 -10.10 -2.08 -7.34
C TYR A 71 -11.60 -1.96 -7.66
N ASP A 72 -12.03 -0.87 -8.28
CA ASP A 72 -13.39 -0.76 -8.84
C ASP A 72 -13.51 -1.54 -10.15
N PHE A 73 -12.42 -1.60 -10.92
CA PHE A 73 -12.36 -2.24 -12.23
C PHE A 73 -11.56 -3.54 -12.28
N GLY A 74 -10.86 -3.87 -11.20
CA GLY A 74 -9.99 -5.04 -11.13
C GLY A 74 -9.98 -5.72 -9.76
N SER A 75 -9.30 -6.86 -9.69
CA SER A 75 -9.10 -7.58 -8.44
C SER A 75 -7.71 -7.30 -7.86
N PRO A 76 -7.60 -7.14 -6.54
CA PRO A 76 -6.30 -7.09 -5.87
C PRO A 76 -5.45 -8.32 -6.19
N GLN A 77 -4.16 -8.10 -6.47
CA GLN A 77 -3.24 -9.17 -6.85
C GLN A 77 -2.16 -9.36 -5.80
N ARG A 78 -1.70 -10.61 -5.64
CA ARG A 78 -0.57 -10.93 -4.76
C ARG A 78 0.67 -10.15 -5.18
N GLY A 79 1.43 -9.64 -4.19
CA GLY A 79 2.64 -8.88 -4.40
C GLY A 79 2.42 -7.37 -4.49
N GLN A 80 1.20 -6.90 -4.73
CA GLN A 80 0.91 -5.46 -4.72
C GLN A 80 1.17 -4.86 -3.34
N ILE A 81 1.75 -3.65 -3.33
CA ILE A 81 1.78 -2.80 -2.14
C ILE A 81 0.45 -2.06 -2.09
N VAL A 82 -0.31 -2.26 -1.04
CA VAL A 82 -1.69 -1.79 -0.93
C VAL A 82 -1.85 -0.80 0.21
N VAL A 83 -2.55 0.29 -0.08
CA VAL A 83 -3.04 1.24 0.94
C VAL A 83 -4.45 0.84 1.32
N PHE A 84 -4.73 0.75 2.63
CA PHE A 84 -6.03 0.35 3.15
C PHE A 84 -6.34 1.03 4.49
N THR A 85 -7.61 1.08 4.86
CA THR A 85 -8.05 1.57 6.17
C THR A 85 -7.74 0.53 7.24
N SER A 86 -7.24 0.99 8.38
CA SER A 86 -6.92 0.16 9.54
C SER A 86 -8.07 -0.76 9.93
N PRO A 87 -7.83 -2.07 10.10
CA PRO A 87 -8.83 -2.95 10.67
C PRO A 87 -9.08 -2.63 12.15
N LEU A 88 -10.28 -2.96 12.64
CA LEU A 88 -10.69 -2.69 14.04
C LEU A 88 -9.72 -3.25 15.10
N ARG A 89 -9.02 -4.34 14.78
CA ARG A 89 -8.05 -4.99 15.68
C ARG A 89 -6.64 -4.38 15.60
N ALA A 90 -6.42 -3.34 14.82
CA ALA A 90 -5.11 -2.68 14.74
C ALA A 90 -4.73 -1.96 16.05
N ASN A 91 -5.69 -1.73 16.96
CA ASN A 91 -5.43 -1.29 18.32
C ASN A 91 -4.52 -2.25 19.11
N LEU A 92 -4.48 -3.54 18.76
CA LEU A 92 -3.54 -4.51 19.34
C LEU A 92 -2.08 -4.13 19.15
N CYS A 93 -1.79 -3.30 18.17
CA CYS A 93 -0.44 -2.84 17.85
C CYS A 93 -0.07 -1.50 18.52
N GLN A 94 -0.88 -0.97 19.41
CA GLN A 94 -0.70 0.33 20.07
C GLN A 94 -0.52 1.51 19.07
N LEU A 95 -1.05 1.37 17.85
CA LEU A 95 -0.89 2.35 16.76
C LEU A 95 -2.00 3.41 16.72
N GLY A 96 -2.71 3.61 17.83
CA GLY A 96 -3.76 4.63 17.94
C GLY A 96 -5.14 4.15 17.46
N ASP A 97 -6.14 5.01 17.65
CA ASP A 97 -7.54 4.73 17.36
C ASP A 97 -7.80 4.42 15.89
N GLY A 98 -8.71 3.48 15.62
CA GLY A 98 -9.11 3.09 14.28
C GLY A 98 -9.45 4.29 13.39
N GLY A 99 -8.95 4.31 12.18
CA GLY A 99 -9.10 5.40 11.21
C GLY A 99 -7.78 5.78 10.53
N THR A 100 -6.66 5.27 10.98
CA THR A 100 -5.37 5.39 10.31
C THR A 100 -5.33 4.56 9.03
N THR A 101 -4.61 5.07 8.05
CA THR A 101 -4.36 4.38 6.78
C THR A 101 -3.04 3.62 6.89
N PHE A 102 -3.06 2.34 6.53
CA PHE A 102 -1.88 1.48 6.49
C PHE A 102 -1.41 1.22 5.07
N VAL A 103 -0.12 0.91 4.96
CA VAL A 103 0.51 0.43 3.73
C VAL A 103 1.17 -0.90 4.03
N LYS A 104 0.79 -1.97 3.33
CA LYS A 104 1.36 -3.31 3.45
C LYS A 104 1.40 -4.00 2.08
N ARG A 105 2.09 -5.13 2.02
CA ARG A 105 2.09 -5.99 0.83
C ARG A 105 1.00 -7.04 0.93
N LEU A 106 0.26 -7.21 -0.15
CA LEU A 106 -0.77 -8.23 -0.28
C LEU A 106 -0.12 -9.59 -0.53
N ILE A 107 -0.32 -10.50 0.40
CA ILE A 107 0.30 -11.84 0.40
C ILE A 107 -0.73 -12.94 0.21
N GLY A 108 -1.81 -12.99 0.98
CA GLY A 108 -2.84 -14.01 0.86
C GLY A 108 -4.07 -13.49 0.13
N LEU A 109 -4.61 -14.31 -0.75
CA LEU A 109 -5.84 -14.05 -1.51
C LEU A 109 -7.05 -14.72 -0.84
N PRO A 110 -8.29 -14.28 -1.18
CA PRO A 110 -9.50 -14.84 -0.61
C PRO A 110 -9.59 -16.36 -0.72
N GLY A 111 -9.90 -17.01 0.39
CA GLY A 111 -10.05 -18.46 0.49
C GLY A 111 -8.75 -19.25 0.64
N GLU A 112 -7.61 -18.60 0.61
CA GLU A 112 -6.32 -19.26 0.78
C GLU A 112 -5.98 -19.51 2.25
N THR A 113 -5.03 -20.39 2.47
CA THR A 113 -4.33 -20.57 3.74
C THR A 113 -2.90 -20.08 3.57
N VAL A 114 -2.46 -19.19 4.46
CA VAL A 114 -1.10 -18.66 4.53
C VAL A 114 -0.37 -19.37 5.67
N ARG A 115 0.86 -19.79 5.46
CA ARG A 115 1.74 -20.35 6.49
C ARG A 115 3.10 -19.69 6.43
N GLU A 116 3.65 -19.34 7.56
CA GLU A 116 5.04 -18.97 7.74
C GLU A 116 5.78 -20.16 8.36
N ASP A 117 6.90 -20.61 7.76
CA ASP A 117 7.69 -21.73 8.28
C ASP A 117 8.75 -21.27 9.31
N ASP A 118 9.50 -22.21 9.86
CA ASP A 118 10.57 -22.01 10.85
C ASP A 118 11.76 -21.17 10.34
N ARG A 119 11.77 -20.84 9.05
CA ARG A 119 12.77 -20.00 8.38
C ARG A 119 12.20 -18.68 7.89
N GLY A 120 10.92 -18.39 8.20
CA GLY A 120 10.23 -17.19 7.77
C GLY A 120 9.85 -17.16 6.29
N PHE A 121 9.82 -18.31 5.60
CA PHE A 121 9.28 -18.40 4.26
C PHE A 121 7.78 -18.50 4.28
N ILE A 122 7.14 -17.77 3.38
CA ILE A 122 5.68 -17.81 3.24
C ILE A 122 5.27 -18.88 2.22
N TRP A 123 4.34 -19.71 2.65
CA TRP A 123 3.71 -20.77 1.87
C TRP A 123 2.22 -20.49 1.74
N ILE A 124 1.68 -20.74 0.57
CA ILE A 124 0.27 -20.57 0.26
C ILE A 124 -0.32 -21.91 -0.14
N ARG A 125 -1.52 -22.16 0.35
CA ARG A 125 -2.37 -23.26 -0.09
C ARG A 125 -3.69 -22.69 -0.57
N GLY A 126 -4.07 -22.97 -1.82
CA GLY A 126 -5.33 -22.51 -2.42
C GLY A 126 -6.56 -23.09 -1.72
N PRO A 127 -7.76 -22.53 -1.94
CA PRO A 127 -8.98 -22.85 -1.21
C PRO A 127 -9.38 -24.33 -1.26
N ASN A 128 -9.09 -25.02 -2.35
CA ASN A 128 -9.34 -26.46 -2.50
C ASN A 128 -8.05 -27.27 -2.70
N GLY A 129 -6.90 -26.60 -2.52
CA GLY A 129 -5.59 -27.20 -2.75
C GLY A 129 -5.16 -28.08 -1.59
N LYS A 130 -4.43 -29.16 -1.93
CA LYS A 130 -3.76 -30.01 -0.93
C LYS A 130 -2.26 -29.68 -0.83
N THR A 131 -1.73 -28.96 -1.82
CA THR A 131 -0.29 -28.70 -1.95
C THR A 131 0.04 -27.27 -1.49
N TRP A 132 1.10 -27.16 -0.70
CA TRP A 132 1.69 -25.90 -0.34
C TRP A 132 2.65 -25.42 -1.41
N THR A 133 2.55 -24.14 -1.79
CA THR A 133 3.47 -23.49 -2.73
C THR A 133 4.17 -22.35 -2.01
N ARG A 134 5.50 -22.38 -2.00
CA ARG A 134 6.29 -21.28 -1.48
C ARG A 134 6.22 -20.10 -2.43
N ILE A 135 5.92 -18.92 -1.92
CA ILE A 135 5.96 -17.70 -2.75
C ILE A 135 7.40 -17.15 -2.85
N ALA A 136 7.68 -16.50 -3.96
CA ALA A 136 8.92 -15.76 -4.12
C ALA A 136 8.77 -14.40 -3.44
N GLU A 137 9.79 -14.00 -2.67
CA GLU A 137 9.82 -12.72 -1.96
C GLU A 137 11.16 -12.00 -2.21
N PRO A 138 11.41 -11.56 -3.46
CA PRO A 138 12.70 -11.00 -3.86
C PRO A 138 13.00 -9.66 -3.18
N TYR A 139 12.00 -9.01 -2.60
CA TYR A 139 12.11 -7.76 -1.85
C TYR A 139 12.64 -7.96 -0.42
N LEU A 140 12.64 -9.20 0.09
CA LEU A 140 13.11 -9.51 1.45
C LEU A 140 14.56 -10.00 1.42
N SER A 141 15.39 -9.38 2.28
CA SER A 141 16.70 -9.96 2.62
C SER A 141 16.53 -11.19 3.52
N ALA A 142 17.54 -12.06 3.54
CA ALA A 142 17.56 -13.20 4.47
C ALA A 142 17.52 -12.72 5.94
N ALA A 143 18.21 -11.63 6.25
CA ALA A 143 18.21 -11.03 7.59
C ALA A 143 16.81 -10.56 8.00
N SER A 144 16.09 -9.85 7.13
CA SER A 144 14.72 -9.39 7.40
C SER A 144 13.76 -10.55 7.62
N ARG A 145 13.92 -11.63 6.84
CA ARG A 145 13.07 -12.83 6.98
C ARG A 145 13.28 -13.53 8.33
N LEU A 146 14.53 -13.66 8.78
CA LEU A 146 14.87 -14.35 10.01
C LEU A 146 14.73 -13.49 11.27
N ALA A 147 14.47 -12.20 11.13
CA ALA A 147 14.40 -11.27 12.25
C ALA A 147 13.11 -11.41 13.07
N ASP A 148 12.03 -11.85 12.45
CA ASP A 148 10.75 -12.07 13.13
C ASP A 148 10.55 -13.55 13.43
N ARG A 149 10.88 -13.95 14.66
CA ARG A 149 10.72 -15.34 15.13
C ARG A 149 9.39 -15.60 15.84
N GLU A 150 8.65 -14.56 16.17
CA GLU A 150 7.42 -14.67 16.93
C GLU A 150 6.31 -15.41 16.17
N HIS A 151 6.30 -15.26 14.83
CA HIS A 151 5.27 -15.81 13.96
C HIS A 151 5.69 -17.09 13.23
N PHE A 152 6.86 -17.65 13.51
CA PHE A 152 7.32 -18.89 12.89
C PHE A 152 6.35 -20.06 13.21
N ASP A 153 6.18 -20.94 12.22
CA ASP A 153 5.30 -22.11 12.26
C ASP A 153 3.81 -21.80 12.49
N HIS A 154 3.40 -20.58 12.21
CA HIS A 154 1.99 -20.19 12.27
C HIS A 154 1.28 -20.35 10.93
N THR A 155 -0.03 -20.56 11.01
CA THR A 155 -0.92 -20.72 9.86
C THR A 155 -2.18 -19.88 10.04
N TRP A 156 -2.55 -19.15 8.99
CA TRP A 156 -3.72 -18.28 8.96
C TRP A 156 -4.63 -18.64 7.79
N ASN A 157 -5.94 -18.73 8.05
CA ASN A 157 -6.94 -18.86 7.00
C ASN A 157 -7.41 -17.48 6.57
N VAL A 158 -7.49 -17.26 5.25
CA VAL A 158 -7.99 -16.04 4.64
C VAL A 158 -9.45 -16.26 4.22
N PRO A 159 -10.42 -15.64 4.87
CA PRO A 159 -11.83 -15.78 4.49
C PRO A 159 -12.09 -15.33 3.04
N GLN A 160 -13.22 -15.75 2.49
CA GLN A 160 -13.67 -15.23 1.21
C GLN A 160 -13.94 -13.72 1.32
N GLY A 161 -13.43 -12.95 0.39
CA GLY A 161 -13.55 -11.50 0.38
C GLY A 161 -12.48 -10.75 1.19
N ASP A 162 -11.62 -11.46 1.92
CA ASP A 162 -10.55 -10.87 2.71
C ASP A 162 -9.16 -11.11 2.09
N TYR A 163 -8.19 -10.32 2.54
CA TYR A 163 -6.81 -10.34 2.07
C TYR A 163 -5.83 -10.38 3.24
N PHE A 164 -4.75 -11.14 3.10
CA PHE A 164 -3.71 -11.22 4.11
C PHE A 164 -2.54 -10.30 3.74
N MET A 165 -2.23 -9.36 4.63
CA MET A 165 -1.28 -8.28 4.43
C MET A 165 -0.04 -8.47 5.29
N LEU A 166 1.15 -8.34 4.73
CA LEU A 166 2.42 -8.35 5.46
C LEU A 166 3.23 -7.09 5.21
N GLY A 167 3.97 -6.64 6.22
CA GLY A 167 5.02 -5.65 6.03
C GLY A 167 6.28 -6.26 5.43
N ASP A 168 7.02 -5.47 4.68
CA ASP A 168 8.30 -5.90 4.12
C ASP A 168 9.41 -5.88 5.20
N ASN A 169 9.25 -5.07 6.24
CA ASN A 169 10.06 -5.15 7.46
C ASN A 169 9.40 -6.10 8.47
N ARG A 170 9.63 -7.40 8.31
CA ARG A 170 8.96 -8.48 9.04
C ARG A 170 8.99 -8.33 10.57
N ALA A 171 10.13 -7.92 11.11
CA ALA A 171 10.32 -7.79 12.56
C ALA A 171 9.67 -6.54 13.16
N ASP A 172 9.44 -5.50 12.34
CA ASP A 172 8.91 -4.21 12.79
C ASP A 172 7.62 -3.87 12.04
N SER A 173 6.77 -4.90 11.86
CA SER A 173 5.50 -4.74 11.18
C SER A 173 4.37 -5.34 11.98
N CYS A 174 3.50 -4.49 12.50
CA CYS A 174 2.18 -4.94 12.88
C CYS A 174 1.32 -5.09 11.62
N ASP A 175 0.88 -6.30 11.34
CA ASP A 175 0.18 -6.68 10.11
C ASP A 175 -0.81 -7.84 10.33
N SER A 176 -1.23 -8.52 9.28
CA SER A 176 -2.25 -9.58 9.37
C SER A 176 -1.86 -10.76 10.25
N ARG A 177 -0.60 -10.93 10.59
CA ARG A 177 -0.18 -11.93 11.58
C ARG A 177 -0.72 -11.62 12.97
N THR A 178 -0.87 -10.34 13.29
CA THR A 178 -1.39 -9.86 14.58
C THR A 178 -2.90 -9.62 14.54
N TRP A 179 -3.41 -8.88 13.55
CA TRP A 179 -4.83 -8.48 13.52
C TRP A 179 -5.73 -9.34 12.63
N GLY A 180 -5.16 -10.27 11.86
CA GLY A 180 -5.90 -11.12 10.91
C GLY A 180 -6.07 -10.50 9.52
N PRO A 181 -6.83 -11.19 8.65
CA PRO A 181 -7.12 -10.72 7.29
C PRO A 181 -7.89 -9.40 7.25
N VAL A 182 -7.76 -8.68 6.15
CA VAL A 182 -8.34 -7.35 5.89
C VAL A 182 -9.44 -7.48 4.85
N PRO A 183 -10.67 -7.01 5.12
CA PRO A 183 -11.76 -7.05 4.15
C PRO A 183 -11.48 -6.23 2.89
N ARG A 184 -11.98 -6.69 1.72
CA ARG A 184 -11.88 -5.96 0.45
C ARG A 184 -12.36 -4.51 0.57
N ALA A 185 -13.43 -4.27 1.30
CA ALA A 185 -14.02 -2.93 1.48
C ALA A 185 -13.07 -1.93 2.17
N SER A 186 -12.07 -2.43 2.89
CA SER A 186 -11.06 -1.59 3.53
C SER A 186 -9.93 -1.19 2.57
N LEU A 187 -9.81 -1.82 1.39
CA LEU A 187 -8.74 -1.55 0.44
C LEU A 187 -9.01 -0.24 -0.30
N ILE A 188 -8.05 0.67 -0.27
CA ILE A 188 -8.13 1.97 -0.95
C ILE A 188 -7.56 1.86 -2.36
N GLY A 189 -6.43 1.17 -2.53
CA GLY A 189 -5.82 0.98 -3.84
C GLY A 189 -4.35 0.56 -3.78
N PRO A 190 -3.79 0.09 -4.90
CA PRO A 190 -2.38 -0.24 -4.99
C PRO A 190 -1.51 1.02 -5.10
N VAL A 191 -0.35 0.96 -4.47
CA VAL A 191 0.75 1.89 -4.74
C VAL A 191 1.29 1.59 -6.13
N ILE A 192 1.28 2.59 -7.01
CA ILE A 192 1.74 2.44 -8.39
C ILE A 192 3.10 3.09 -8.62
N PHE A 193 3.43 4.10 -7.82
CA PHE A 193 4.61 4.92 -8.06
C PHE A 193 5.14 5.57 -6.80
N THR A 194 6.46 5.51 -6.58
CA THR A 194 7.16 6.39 -5.63
C THR A 194 7.70 7.59 -6.40
N TYR A 195 7.22 8.79 -6.07
CA TYR A 195 7.59 10.01 -6.80
C TYR A 195 8.56 10.92 -6.05
N TRP A 196 8.80 10.66 -4.78
CA TRP A 196 9.71 11.42 -3.95
C TRP A 196 10.39 10.52 -2.91
N PRO A 197 11.68 10.74 -2.58
CA PRO A 197 12.61 11.72 -3.14
C PRO A 197 13.08 11.36 -4.55
N PRO A 198 13.65 12.32 -5.33
CA PRO A 198 14.04 12.09 -6.73
C PRO A 198 14.97 10.89 -6.94
N GLY A 199 15.86 10.58 -5.99
CA GLY A 199 16.76 9.43 -6.05
C GLY A 199 16.09 8.08 -5.81
N ARG A 200 14.79 8.05 -5.49
CA ARG A 200 14.02 6.83 -5.20
C ARG A 200 12.76 6.68 -6.06
N ILE A 201 12.71 7.42 -7.14
CA ILE A 201 11.60 7.31 -8.11
C ILE A 201 11.55 5.88 -8.67
N SER A 202 10.41 5.20 -8.48
CA SER A 202 10.22 3.81 -8.92
C SER A 202 8.76 3.47 -9.17
N TYR A 203 8.51 2.57 -10.12
CA TYR A 203 7.20 1.97 -10.33
C TYR A 203 7.05 0.72 -9.48
N HIS A 204 5.85 0.51 -8.96
CA HIS A 204 5.48 -0.68 -8.22
C HIS A 204 4.42 -1.45 -9.04
N SER A 205 4.90 -2.29 -9.97
CA SER A 205 4.03 -3.26 -10.64
C SER A 205 3.68 -4.36 -9.64
N GLY A 206 2.40 -4.65 -9.44
CA GLY A 206 1.99 -5.78 -8.62
C GLY A 206 2.31 -7.11 -9.33
N GLY A 207 2.67 -8.10 -8.52
CA GLY A 207 2.95 -9.46 -8.97
C GLY A 207 4.43 -9.86 -8.80
N PHE A 208 4.65 -11.09 -8.36
CA PHE A 208 5.91 -11.79 -8.48
C PHE A 208 5.72 -12.88 -9.51
#